data_d76c6fc7fb377fbc219f8d4c90aa903c
#
_entry.id   d76c6fc7fb377fbc219f8d4c90aa903c
#
_cell.length_a   1.000
_cell.length_b   1.000
_cell.length_c   1.000
_cell.angle_alpha   90.00
_cell.angle_beta   90.00
_cell.angle_gamma   90.00
#
_symmetry.space_group_name_H-M   'P 1'
#
loop_
_entity.id
_entity.type
_entity.pdbx_description
1 polymer ?
#
loop_
_entity_poly.entity_id
_entity_poly.type
_entity_poly.pdbx_seq_one_letter_code
_entity_poly.pdbx_strand_id
1 'polypeptide(L)'
;LLEGAPAHRRGLVASLASAASEVGALLAVGVSAVTVASMDEASLQSWGWRIPFLVGAALAGAVWIARSRMEESPEFHRQKAAGTVPESPLRHCLGKHRAAIGRAFAISALGSITYYVGITYVPAFLTSAGALSEKASLWLSTIAAVAVIVVTPFVGALSDRIGRKPVLAALSLGNVLLPMAMFSLMASGSHERALAGAVILAALAGGVSAVGAVATAEQFPGEGRVTGLALGATGATAIFGGLTPFIAQLLVERTGAAIAPGAMIAVVGLCVLPLFISMKETAPLRPPKTRQLSG
;
A
#
# COMPACT_ATOMS: atom_id res chain seq x y z
N LEU A 1 5.30 14.30 -7.12
CA LEU A 1 4.66 13.51 -8.19
C LEU A 1 3.23 13.98 -8.46
N LEU A 2 2.36 14.08 -7.44
CA LEU A 2 0.96 14.51 -7.62
C LEU A 2 0.83 15.95 -8.13
N GLU A 3 1.70 16.84 -7.71
CA GLU A 3 1.68 18.27 -8.09
C GLU A 3 2.09 18.49 -9.55
N GLY A 4 2.97 17.62 -10.08
CA GLY A 4 3.37 17.66 -11.49
C GLY A 4 2.50 16.78 -12.41
N ALA A 5 1.58 15.99 -11.87
CA ALA A 5 0.75 15.10 -12.66
C ALA A 5 -0.51 15.81 -13.20
N PRO A 6 -0.89 15.57 -14.48
CA PRO A 6 -2.17 16.02 -15.00
C PRO A 6 -3.32 15.54 -14.11
N ALA A 7 -4.27 16.42 -13.79
CA ALA A 7 -5.34 16.13 -12.84
C ALA A 7 -6.10 14.82 -13.16
N HIS A 8 -6.33 14.54 -14.46
CA HIS A 8 -7.05 13.34 -14.94
C HIS A 8 -6.22 12.05 -14.95
N ARG A 9 -4.94 12.08 -14.51
CA ARG A 9 -4.03 10.91 -14.45
C ARG A 9 -3.32 10.77 -13.10
N ARG A 10 -3.75 11.48 -12.09
CA ARG A 10 -3.12 11.45 -10.75
C ARG A 10 -3.14 10.05 -10.14
N GLY A 11 -4.23 9.29 -10.33
CA GLY A 11 -4.34 7.91 -9.86
C GLY A 11 -3.33 7.00 -10.53
N LEU A 12 -3.20 7.07 -11.86
CA LEU A 12 -2.20 6.30 -12.59
C LEU A 12 -0.77 6.66 -12.15
N VAL A 13 -0.44 7.96 -12.07
CA VAL A 13 0.91 8.41 -11.70
C VAL A 13 1.26 8.01 -10.26
N ALA A 14 0.33 8.16 -9.31
CA ALA A 14 0.53 7.73 -7.93
C ALA A 14 0.70 6.20 -7.83
N SER A 15 -0.11 5.45 -8.59
CA SER A 15 -0.03 3.99 -8.60
C SER A 15 1.25 3.44 -9.24
N LEU A 16 1.81 4.13 -10.23
CA LEU A 16 3.14 3.80 -10.77
C LEU A 16 4.25 3.98 -9.71
N ALA A 17 4.15 5.01 -8.86
CA ALA A 17 5.09 5.16 -7.74
C ALA A 17 4.94 4.01 -6.72
N SER A 18 3.71 3.58 -6.42
CA SER A 18 3.47 2.42 -5.55
C SER A 18 4.03 1.13 -6.19
N ALA A 19 3.77 0.90 -7.47
CA ALA A 19 4.33 -0.25 -8.19
C ALA A 19 5.87 -0.24 -8.22
N ALA A 20 6.49 0.93 -8.40
CA ALA A 20 7.95 1.07 -8.34
C ALA A 20 8.52 0.71 -6.96
N SER A 21 7.78 0.99 -5.87
CA SER A 21 8.18 0.55 -4.52
C SER A 21 8.19 -0.97 -4.39
N GLU A 22 7.22 -1.67 -4.99
CA GLU A 22 7.18 -3.14 -5.01
C GLU A 22 8.33 -3.74 -5.84
N VAL A 23 8.67 -3.11 -6.98
CA VAL A 23 9.87 -3.50 -7.76
C VAL A 23 11.13 -3.34 -6.90
N GLY A 24 11.23 -2.24 -6.14
CA GLY A 24 12.33 -2.03 -5.19
C GLY A 24 12.41 -3.12 -4.12
N ALA A 25 11.27 -3.55 -3.57
CA ALA A 25 11.22 -4.63 -2.59
C ALA A 25 11.68 -5.98 -3.20
N LEU A 26 11.22 -6.32 -4.41
CA LEU A 26 11.67 -7.52 -5.13
C LEU A 26 13.18 -7.48 -5.43
N LEU A 27 13.72 -6.35 -5.82
CA LEU A 27 15.16 -6.18 -6.05
C LEU A 27 15.95 -6.39 -4.75
N ALA A 28 15.48 -5.85 -3.62
CA ALA A 28 16.12 -6.05 -2.32
C ALA A 28 16.15 -7.53 -1.92
N VAL A 29 15.04 -8.25 -2.12
CA VAL A 29 14.96 -9.71 -1.91
C VAL A 29 15.92 -10.44 -2.87
N GLY A 30 15.97 -10.03 -4.14
CA GLY A 30 16.89 -10.59 -5.14
C GLY A 30 18.37 -10.43 -4.76
N VAL A 31 18.78 -9.23 -4.34
CA VAL A 31 20.14 -8.97 -3.84
C VAL A 31 20.47 -9.86 -2.63
N SER A 32 19.52 -10.00 -1.69
CA SER A 32 19.68 -10.87 -0.52
C SER A 32 19.83 -12.33 -0.93
N ALA A 33 18.99 -12.81 -1.85
CA ALA A 33 19.05 -14.18 -2.35
C ALA A 33 20.39 -14.50 -3.06
N VAL A 34 20.87 -13.58 -3.91
CA VAL A 34 22.16 -13.73 -4.60
C VAL A 34 23.30 -13.74 -3.57
N THR A 35 23.25 -12.89 -2.55
CA THR A 35 24.25 -12.85 -1.48
C THR A 35 24.33 -14.20 -0.76
N VAL A 36 23.18 -14.74 -0.36
CA VAL A 36 23.10 -16.05 0.32
C VAL A 36 23.59 -17.19 -0.57
N ALA A 37 23.23 -17.16 -1.86
CA ALA A 37 23.61 -18.21 -2.81
C ALA A 37 25.10 -18.18 -3.20
N SER A 38 25.78 -17.04 -3.08
CA SER A 38 27.17 -16.85 -3.52
C SER A 38 28.21 -16.97 -2.41
N MET A 39 27.79 -17.14 -1.14
CA MET A 39 28.69 -17.17 0.02
C MET A 39 28.49 -18.44 0.84
N ASP A 40 29.56 -18.93 1.47
CA ASP A 40 29.51 -19.95 2.49
C ASP A 40 28.91 -19.42 3.80
N GLU A 41 28.39 -20.32 4.64
CA GLU A 41 27.70 -19.99 5.89
C GLU A 41 28.55 -19.13 6.83
N ALA A 42 29.85 -19.46 6.98
CA ALA A 42 30.74 -18.74 7.86
C ALA A 42 31.00 -17.29 7.41
N SER A 43 31.23 -17.09 6.12
CA SER A 43 31.37 -15.77 5.52
C SER A 43 30.07 -14.97 5.56
N LEU A 44 28.92 -15.61 5.31
CA LEU A 44 27.61 -14.97 5.38
C LEU A 44 27.32 -14.45 6.79
N GLN A 45 27.53 -15.27 7.82
CA GLN A 45 27.28 -14.88 9.21
C GLN A 45 28.26 -13.82 9.73
N SER A 46 29.53 -13.87 9.30
CA SER A 46 30.53 -12.91 9.77
C SER A 46 30.33 -11.50 9.19
N TRP A 47 30.17 -11.36 7.88
CA TRP A 47 30.06 -10.05 7.23
C TRP A 47 29.09 -9.98 6.06
N GLY A 48 28.83 -11.10 5.37
CA GLY A 48 28.06 -11.15 4.10
C GLY A 48 26.64 -10.60 4.22
N TRP A 49 25.99 -10.75 5.38
CA TRP A 49 24.67 -10.19 5.64
C TRP A 49 24.61 -8.65 5.49
N ARG A 50 25.80 -7.97 5.50
CA ARG A 50 25.88 -6.53 5.31
C ARG A 50 25.75 -6.11 3.84
N ILE A 51 25.98 -7.01 2.88
CA ILE A 51 25.98 -6.68 1.44
C ILE A 51 24.67 -6.03 0.99
N PRO A 52 23.47 -6.59 1.28
CA PRO A 52 22.23 -5.94 0.92
C PRO A 52 22.07 -4.53 1.50
N PHE A 53 22.54 -4.31 2.72
CA PHE A 53 22.50 -2.97 3.35
C PHE A 53 23.46 -1.99 2.67
N LEU A 54 24.65 -2.43 2.26
CA LEU A 54 25.62 -1.60 1.53
C LEU A 54 25.10 -1.22 0.14
N VAL A 55 24.44 -2.16 -0.57
CA VAL A 55 23.76 -1.86 -1.83
C VAL A 55 22.64 -0.83 -1.60
N GLY A 56 21.83 -1.00 -0.55
CA GLY A 56 20.82 -0.03 -0.16
C GLY A 56 21.41 1.34 0.17
N ALA A 57 22.52 1.40 0.88
CA ALA A 57 23.21 2.66 1.19
C ALA A 57 23.75 3.36 -0.06
N ALA A 58 24.32 2.61 -1.01
CA ALA A 58 24.77 3.15 -2.29
C ALA A 58 23.60 3.74 -3.11
N LEU A 59 22.47 3.04 -3.17
CA LEU A 59 21.24 3.54 -3.83
C LEU A 59 20.70 4.79 -3.11
N ALA A 60 20.67 4.80 -1.78
CA ALA A 60 20.27 5.97 -1.00
C ALA A 60 21.18 7.18 -1.27
N GLY A 61 22.50 6.97 -1.37
CA GLY A 61 23.45 8.00 -1.76
C GLY A 61 23.20 8.56 -3.17
N ALA A 62 22.92 7.68 -4.13
CA ALA A 62 22.55 8.10 -5.49
C ALA A 62 21.27 8.92 -5.51
N VAL A 63 20.23 8.50 -4.78
CA VAL A 63 18.98 9.25 -4.64
C VAL A 63 19.20 10.59 -3.94
N TRP A 64 20.06 10.64 -2.92
CA TRP A 64 20.40 11.90 -2.23
C TRP A 64 21.07 12.90 -3.18
N ILE A 65 22.05 12.44 -4.01
CA ILE A 65 22.69 13.28 -5.02
C ILE A 65 21.68 13.77 -6.04
N ALA A 66 20.77 12.89 -6.51
CA ALA A 66 19.74 13.28 -7.45
C ALA A 66 18.79 14.33 -6.85
N ARG A 67 18.36 14.14 -5.60
CA ARG A 67 17.46 15.06 -4.88
C ARG A 67 18.11 16.41 -4.56
N SER A 68 19.39 16.44 -4.24
CA SER A 68 20.11 17.70 -3.94
C SER A 68 20.17 18.66 -5.12
N ARG A 69 19.90 18.16 -6.35
CA ARG A 69 19.83 18.95 -7.59
C ARG A 69 18.41 19.33 -8.00
N MET A 70 17.39 18.87 -7.25
CA MET A 70 16.01 19.18 -7.55
C MET A 70 15.62 20.54 -6.96
N GLU A 71 14.92 21.31 -7.75
CA GLU A 71 14.30 22.56 -7.29
C GLU A 71 13.08 22.27 -6.43
N GLU A 72 12.73 23.20 -5.53
CA GLU A 72 11.53 23.15 -4.72
C GLU A 72 10.27 23.17 -5.60
N SER A 73 9.18 22.56 -5.11
CA SER A 73 7.96 22.48 -5.90
C SER A 73 7.35 23.88 -6.16
N PRO A 74 6.76 24.11 -7.35
CA PRO A 74 6.08 25.39 -7.65
C PRO A 74 5.00 25.73 -6.63
N GLU A 75 4.38 24.73 -6.02
CA GLU A 75 3.37 24.90 -4.99
C GLU A 75 3.96 25.46 -3.69
N PHE A 76 5.12 24.95 -3.26
CA PHE A 76 5.83 25.47 -2.10
C PHE A 76 6.27 26.93 -2.30
N HIS A 77 6.78 27.26 -3.48
CA HIS A 77 7.11 28.64 -3.82
C HIS A 77 5.90 29.58 -3.76
N ARG A 78 4.74 29.13 -4.27
CA ARG A 78 3.48 29.89 -4.17
C ARG A 78 3.04 30.12 -2.72
N GLN A 79 3.07 29.06 -1.90
CA GLN A 79 2.71 29.15 -0.48
C GLN A 79 3.64 30.08 0.29
N LYS A 80 4.94 30.01 0.02
CA LYS A 80 5.94 30.88 0.65
C LYS A 80 5.72 32.35 0.25
N ALA A 81 5.45 32.62 -1.04
CA ALA A 81 5.16 33.96 -1.55
C ALA A 81 3.83 34.53 -0.99
N ALA A 82 2.83 33.67 -0.77
CA ALA A 82 1.54 34.05 -0.21
C ALA A 82 1.54 34.14 1.34
N GLY A 83 2.65 33.78 2.01
CA GLY A 83 2.73 33.79 3.48
C GLY A 83 1.81 32.76 4.15
N THR A 84 1.38 31.70 3.42
CA THR A 84 0.44 30.69 3.94
C THR A 84 1.12 29.46 4.55
N VAL A 85 2.45 29.46 4.61
CA VAL A 85 3.22 28.39 5.28
C VAL A 85 2.99 28.49 6.79
N PRO A 86 2.39 27.46 7.44
CA PRO A 86 2.07 27.53 8.87
C PRO A 86 3.34 27.57 9.74
N GLU A 87 3.42 28.49 10.70
CA GLU A 87 4.51 28.52 11.69
C GLU A 87 4.54 27.26 12.57
N SER A 88 3.37 26.66 12.84
CA SER A 88 3.21 25.44 13.61
C SER A 88 2.37 24.41 12.83
N PRO A 89 2.99 23.66 11.88
CA PRO A 89 2.28 22.75 10.98
C PRO A 89 1.44 21.69 11.71
N LEU A 90 1.95 21.14 12.82
CA LEU A 90 1.26 20.14 13.61
C LEU A 90 -0.03 20.69 14.24
N ARG A 91 0.05 21.83 14.94
CA ARG A 91 -1.09 22.47 15.58
C ARG A 91 -2.12 22.93 14.56
N HIS A 92 -1.68 23.48 13.45
CA HIS A 92 -2.54 23.87 12.33
C HIS A 92 -3.31 22.67 11.77
N CYS A 93 -2.62 21.58 11.49
CA CYS A 93 -3.24 20.37 10.93
C CYS A 93 -4.24 19.73 11.90
N LEU A 94 -3.88 19.58 13.16
CA LEU A 94 -4.77 19.07 14.21
C LEU A 94 -5.97 19.98 14.50
N GLY A 95 -5.82 21.30 14.32
CA GLY A 95 -6.92 22.25 14.48
C GLY A 95 -7.90 22.22 13.30
N LYS A 96 -7.39 22.33 12.09
CA LYS A 96 -8.15 22.63 10.88
C LYS A 96 -8.52 21.40 10.02
N HIS A 97 -7.73 20.30 10.10
CA HIS A 97 -7.84 19.18 9.17
C HIS A 97 -8.16 17.83 9.83
N ARG A 98 -8.80 17.82 11.01
CA ARG A 98 -9.12 16.58 11.78
C ARG A 98 -9.88 15.55 10.96
N ALA A 99 -10.90 15.97 10.22
CA ALA A 99 -11.70 15.07 9.38
C ALA A 99 -10.88 14.50 8.22
N ALA A 100 -9.96 15.29 7.64
CA ALA A 100 -9.04 14.82 6.59
C ALA A 100 -8.04 13.79 7.15
N ILE A 101 -7.51 14.04 8.37
CA ILE A 101 -6.63 13.09 9.07
C ILE A 101 -7.38 11.79 9.34
N GLY A 102 -8.63 11.83 9.83
CA GLY A 102 -9.45 10.65 10.05
C GLY A 102 -9.72 9.86 8.77
N ARG A 103 -10.03 10.53 7.65
CA ARG A 103 -10.20 9.86 6.35
C ARG A 103 -8.89 9.26 5.84
N ALA A 104 -7.79 9.99 5.93
CA ALA A 104 -6.47 9.49 5.57
C ALA A 104 -6.07 8.27 6.42
N PHE A 105 -6.35 8.32 7.72
CA PHE A 105 -6.15 7.19 8.62
C PHE A 105 -6.95 5.95 8.20
N ALA A 106 -8.24 6.10 7.89
CA ALA A 106 -9.10 5.00 7.49
C ALA A 106 -8.68 4.36 6.16
N ILE A 107 -8.31 5.19 5.15
CA ILE A 107 -7.80 4.70 3.86
C ILE A 107 -6.51 3.91 4.08
N SER A 108 -5.60 4.46 4.87
CA SER A 108 -4.30 3.83 5.14
C SER A 108 -4.41 2.62 6.08
N ALA A 109 -5.37 2.58 7.00
CA ALA A 109 -5.64 1.42 7.84
C ALA A 109 -6.04 0.21 7.00
N LEU A 110 -6.96 0.39 6.04
CA LEU A 110 -7.33 -0.67 5.11
C LEU A 110 -6.13 -1.11 4.27
N GLY A 111 -5.38 -0.16 3.70
CA GLY A 111 -4.19 -0.45 2.90
C GLY A 111 -3.14 -1.21 3.70
N SER A 112 -2.84 -0.76 4.91
CA SER A 112 -1.83 -1.37 5.77
C SER A 112 -2.21 -2.79 6.19
N ILE A 113 -3.42 -3.01 6.71
CA ILE A 113 -3.80 -4.36 7.14
C ILE A 113 -3.86 -5.32 5.97
N THR A 114 -4.39 -4.89 4.82
CA THR A 114 -4.45 -5.75 3.62
C THR A 114 -3.05 -6.11 3.12
N TYR A 115 -2.12 -5.16 3.13
CA TYR A 115 -0.74 -5.40 2.70
C TYR A 115 0.02 -6.29 3.69
N TYR A 116 0.04 -5.93 4.97
CA TYR A 116 0.87 -6.62 5.95
C TYR A 116 0.33 -8.01 6.31
N VAL A 117 -0.98 -8.20 6.34
CA VAL A 117 -1.58 -9.52 6.56
C VAL A 117 -1.74 -10.29 5.25
N GLY A 118 -2.16 -9.65 4.17
CA GLY A 118 -2.44 -10.30 2.88
C GLY A 118 -1.22 -10.53 1.99
N ILE A 119 -0.06 -9.93 2.29
CA ILE A 119 1.18 -10.12 1.54
C ILE A 119 2.32 -10.50 2.48
N THR A 120 2.68 -9.62 3.43
CA THR A 120 3.90 -9.79 4.26
C THR A 120 3.81 -11.02 5.17
N TYR A 121 2.64 -11.30 5.73
CA TYR A 121 2.41 -12.45 6.61
C TYR A 121 2.20 -13.77 5.84
N VAL A 122 1.75 -13.72 4.59
CA VAL A 122 1.40 -14.92 3.78
C VAL A 122 2.51 -15.97 3.72
N PRO A 123 3.82 -15.64 3.52
CA PRO A 123 4.87 -16.66 3.56
C PRO A 123 4.91 -17.46 4.87
N ALA A 124 4.83 -16.79 6.00
CA ALA A 124 4.80 -17.44 7.31
C ALA A 124 3.52 -18.29 7.50
N PHE A 125 2.38 -17.80 7.04
CA PHE A 125 1.13 -18.56 7.07
C PHE A 125 1.18 -19.83 6.22
N LEU A 126 1.72 -19.75 5.02
CA LEU A 126 1.82 -20.90 4.10
C LEU A 126 2.71 -22.02 4.66
N THR A 127 3.77 -21.64 5.39
CA THR A 127 4.63 -22.64 6.05
C THR A 127 4.00 -23.21 7.32
N SER A 128 3.37 -22.39 8.14
CA SER A 128 2.82 -22.81 9.43
C SER A 128 1.45 -23.50 9.31
N ALA A 129 0.48 -22.85 8.70
CA ALA A 129 -0.90 -23.34 8.58
C ALA A 129 -1.20 -24.01 7.24
N GLY A 130 -0.52 -23.61 6.16
CA GLY A 130 -0.66 -24.18 4.82
C GLY A 130 0.14 -25.45 4.59
N ALA A 131 1.03 -25.83 5.52
CA ALA A 131 1.89 -27.02 5.45
C ALA A 131 2.74 -27.10 4.15
N LEU A 132 3.10 -25.95 3.58
CA LEU A 132 3.97 -25.87 2.41
C LEU A 132 5.43 -25.75 2.83
N SER A 133 6.35 -26.23 1.97
CA SER A 133 7.77 -26.00 2.20
C SER A 133 8.11 -24.50 2.09
N GLU A 134 9.14 -24.08 2.79
CA GLU A 134 9.62 -22.68 2.76
C GLU A 134 9.91 -22.23 1.32
N LYS A 135 10.57 -23.08 0.52
CA LYS A 135 10.85 -22.81 -0.90
C LYS A 135 9.57 -22.57 -1.70
N ALA A 136 8.53 -23.40 -1.53
CA ALA A 136 7.25 -23.23 -2.21
C ALA A 136 6.55 -21.95 -1.77
N SER A 137 6.54 -21.66 -0.47
CA SER A 137 5.96 -20.44 0.11
C SER A 137 6.59 -19.17 -0.47
N LEU A 138 7.92 -19.12 -0.56
CA LEU A 138 8.65 -17.98 -1.14
C LEU A 138 8.35 -17.79 -2.63
N TRP A 139 8.27 -18.90 -3.40
CA TRP A 139 7.90 -18.82 -4.82
C TRP A 139 6.48 -18.29 -5.03
N LEU A 140 5.50 -18.79 -4.26
CA LEU A 140 4.12 -18.33 -4.35
C LEU A 140 4.01 -16.85 -3.97
N SER A 141 4.74 -16.41 -2.95
CA SER A 141 4.78 -15.01 -2.52
C SER A 141 5.44 -14.09 -3.55
N THR A 142 6.47 -14.59 -4.25
CA THR A 142 7.09 -13.84 -5.36
C THR A 142 6.11 -13.63 -6.51
N ILE A 143 5.34 -14.67 -6.89
CA ILE A 143 4.30 -14.55 -7.93
C ILE A 143 3.21 -13.58 -7.48
N ALA A 144 2.79 -13.63 -6.22
CA ALA A 144 1.83 -12.70 -5.64
C ALA A 144 2.34 -11.25 -5.68
N ALA A 145 3.62 -11.01 -5.38
CA ALA A 145 4.23 -9.68 -5.49
C ALA A 145 4.23 -9.14 -6.92
N VAL A 146 4.49 -10.00 -7.91
CA VAL A 146 4.36 -9.62 -9.33
C VAL A 146 2.92 -9.23 -9.67
N ALA A 147 1.92 -9.95 -9.13
CA ALA A 147 0.51 -9.58 -9.31
C ALA A 147 0.18 -8.19 -8.74
N VAL A 148 0.76 -7.81 -7.59
CA VAL A 148 0.63 -6.42 -7.05
C VAL A 148 1.16 -5.41 -8.06
N ILE A 149 2.38 -5.61 -8.57
CA ILE A 149 3.03 -4.69 -9.53
C ILE A 149 2.14 -4.49 -10.77
N VAL A 150 1.56 -5.57 -11.28
CA VAL A 150 0.70 -5.53 -12.47
C VAL A 150 -0.64 -4.86 -12.17
N VAL A 151 -1.33 -5.27 -11.10
CA VAL A 151 -2.70 -4.78 -10.78
C VAL A 151 -2.71 -3.30 -10.39
N THR A 152 -1.69 -2.85 -9.68
CA THR A 152 -1.62 -1.49 -9.12
C THR A 152 -1.84 -0.39 -10.18
N PRO A 153 -1.14 -0.33 -11.33
CA PRO A 153 -1.37 0.70 -12.34
C PRO A 153 -2.76 0.65 -12.97
N PHE A 154 -3.30 -0.55 -13.17
CA PHE A 154 -4.64 -0.71 -13.76
C PHE A 154 -5.72 -0.15 -12.84
N VAL A 155 -5.66 -0.46 -11.54
CA VAL A 155 -6.62 0.06 -10.57
C VAL A 155 -6.43 1.57 -10.38
N GLY A 156 -5.21 2.07 -10.40
CA GLY A 156 -4.92 3.51 -10.40
C GLY A 156 -5.57 4.24 -11.58
N ALA A 157 -5.40 3.72 -12.80
CA ALA A 157 -6.03 4.25 -14.01
C ALA A 157 -7.56 4.11 -13.98
N LEU A 158 -8.09 3.02 -13.44
CA LEU A 158 -9.53 2.82 -13.26
C LEU A 158 -10.10 3.89 -12.33
N SER A 159 -9.42 4.17 -11.23
CA SER A 159 -9.84 5.20 -10.27
C SER A 159 -9.85 6.62 -10.85
N ASP A 160 -9.02 6.90 -11.88
CA ASP A 160 -9.06 8.15 -12.64
C ASP A 160 -10.31 8.28 -13.52
N ARG A 161 -10.90 7.15 -13.93
CA ARG A 161 -12.06 7.11 -14.84
C ARG A 161 -13.38 7.13 -14.10
N ILE A 162 -13.53 6.31 -13.06
CA ILE A 162 -14.81 6.11 -12.35
C ILE A 162 -14.87 6.80 -11.00
N GLY A 163 -13.73 7.32 -10.50
CA GLY A 163 -13.64 8.01 -9.21
C GLY A 163 -12.90 7.22 -8.13
N ARG A 164 -12.42 7.93 -7.12
CA ARG A 164 -11.73 7.32 -5.95
C ARG A 164 -12.72 6.60 -5.04
N LYS A 165 -13.84 7.26 -4.77
CA LYS A 165 -14.88 6.76 -3.87
C LYS A 165 -15.45 5.40 -4.27
N PRO A 166 -15.96 5.18 -5.50
CA PRO A 166 -16.52 3.88 -5.87
C PRO A 166 -15.47 2.77 -5.89
N VAL A 167 -14.22 3.07 -6.27
CA VAL A 167 -13.15 2.08 -6.26
C VAL A 167 -12.76 1.70 -4.84
N LEU A 168 -12.61 2.67 -3.92
CA LEU A 168 -12.34 2.39 -2.50
C LEU A 168 -13.48 1.61 -1.84
N ALA A 169 -14.73 1.94 -2.13
CA ALA A 169 -15.87 1.20 -1.60
C ALA A 169 -15.91 -0.25 -2.12
N ALA A 170 -15.67 -0.46 -3.42
CA ALA A 170 -15.60 -1.80 -4.00
C ALA A 170 -14.44 -2.62 -3.42
N LEU A 171 -13.26 -2.02 -3.29
CA LEU A 171 -12.09 -2.68 -2.68
C LEU A 171 -12.34 -2.99 -1.20
N SER A 172 -12.98 -2.09 -0.45
CA SER A 172 -13.36 -2.33 0.95
C SER A 172 -14.33 -3.50 1.06
N LEU A 173 -15.34 -3.55 0.20
CA LEU A 173 -16.27 -4.69 0.14
C LEU A 173 -15.53 -5.99 -0.22
N GLY A 174 -14.61 -5.96 -1.17
CA GLY A 174 -13.74 -7.10 -1.49
C GLY A 174 -12.94 -7.58 -0.28
N ASN A 175 -12.40 -6.63 0.52
CA ASN A 175 -11.67 -6.92 1.75
C ASN A 175 -12.57 -7.45 2.89
N VAL A 176 -13.87 -7.19 2.85
CA VAL A 176 -14.84 -7.82 3.78
C VAL A 176 -15.14 -9.26 3.39
N LEU A 177 -15.31 -9.53 2.09
CA LEU A 177 -15.88 -10.80 1.62
C LEU A 177 -14.81 -11.88 1.32
N LEU A 178 -13.65 -11.50 0.77
CA LEU A 178 -12.72 -12.46 0.19
C LEU A 178 -11.65 -13.00 1.17
N PRO A 179 -11.06 -12.22 2.09
CA PRO A 179 -9.86 -12.66 2.80
C PRO A 179 -10.04 -13.93 3.61
N MET A 180 -11.17 -14.11 4.28
CA MET A 180 -11.43 -15.33 5.06
C MET A 180 -11.43 -16.58 4.18
N ALA A 181 -12.07 -16.52 3.00
CA ALA A 181 -12.09 -17.62 2.04
C ALA A 181 -10.70 -17.86 1.45
N MET A 182 -9.92 -16.80 1.18
CA MET A 182 -8.56 -16.93 0.65
C MET A 182 -7.61 -17.56 1.65
N PHE A 183 -7.66 -17.19 2.92
CA PHE A 183 -6.88 -17.86 3.96
C PHE A 183 -7.29 -19.31 4.16
N SER A 184 -8.59 -19.64 4.08
CA SER A 184 -9.06 -21.02 4.09
C SER A 184 -8.53 -21.84 2.90
N LEU A 185 -8.50 -21.27 1.69
CA LEU A 185 -7.91 -21.89 0.50
C LEU A 185 -6.41 -22.14 0.68
N MET A 186 -5.68 -21.17 1.22
CA MET A 186 -4.23 -21.28 1.46
C MET A 186 -3.89 -22.35 2.51
N ALA A 187 -4.76 -22.59 3.47
CA ALA A 187 -4.59 -23.65 4.48
C ALA A 187 -4.87 -25.06 3.97
N SER A 188 -5.36 -25.23 2.74
CA SER A 188 -5.73 -26.55 2.19
C SER A 188 -4.56 -27.47 1.84
N GLY A 189 -3.31 -27.00 1.93
CA GLY A 189 -2.09 -27.74 1.55
C GLY A 189 -1.87 -27.91 0.04
N SER A 190 -2.77 -27.42 -0.82
CA SER A 190 -2.64 -27.47 -2.26
C SER A 190 -1.91 -26.23 -2.80
N HIS A 191 -0.85 -26.43 -3.59
CA HIS A 191 -0.08 -25.35 -4.20
C HIS A 191 -0.96 -24.43 -5.08
N GLU A 192 -1.86 -24.99 -5.87
CA GLU A 192 -2.73 -24.22 -6.77
C GLU A 192 -3.71 -23.35 -5.99
N ARG A 193 -4.33 -23.90 -4.95
CA ARG A 193 -5.26 -23.16 -4.08
C ARG A 193 -4.54 -22.09 -3.27
N ALA A 194 -3.34 -22.41 -2.78
CA ALA A 194 -2.50 -21.46 -2.07
C ALA A 194 -2.09 -20.29 -2.98
N LEU A 195 -1.69 -20.59 -4.22
CA LEU A 195 -1.37 -19.56 -5.21
C LEU A 195 -2.59 -18.67 -5.52
N ALA A 196 -3.75 -19.27 -5.77
CA ALA A 196 -4.98 -18.52 -6.04
C ALA A 196 -5.34 -17.57 -4.88
N GLY A 197 -5.29 -18.08 -3.64
CA GLY A 197 -5.53 -17.27 -2.44
C GLY A 197 -4.55 -16.12 -2.30
N ALA A 198 -3.26 -16.38 -2.44
CA ALA A 198 -2.20 -15.37 -2.34
C ALA A 198 -2.31 -14.30 -3.43
N VAL A 199 -2.55 -14.68 -4.68
CA VAL A 199 -2.70 -13.75 -5.82
C VAL A 199 -3.94 -12.85 -5.66
N ILE A 200 -5.08 -13.40 -5.20
CA ILE A 200 -6.29 -12.61 -4.97
C ILE A 200 -6.08 -11.59 -3.84
N LEU A 201 -5.46 -12.00 -2.73
CA LEU A 201 -5.12 -11.08 -1.65
C LEU A 201 -4.13 -10.01 -2.10
N ALA A 202 -3.13 -10.39 -2.89
CA ALA A 202 -2.17 -9.48 -3.48
C ALA A 202 -2.85 -8.46 -4.42
N ALA A 203 -3.81 -8.89 -5.24
CA ALA A 203 -4.59 -8.02 -6.11
C ALA A 203 -5.43 -7.00 -5.30
N LEU A 204 -6.05 -7.44 -4.20
CA LEU A 204 -6.74 -6.52 -3.28
C LEU A 204 -5.80 -5.50 -2.67
N ALA A 205 -4.64 -5.96 -2.16
CA ALA A 205 -3.64 -5.08 -1.55
C ALA A 205 -3.08 -4.06 -2.57
N GLY A 206 -2.72 -4.51 -3.78
CA GLY A 206 -2.28 -3.64 -4.86
C GLY A 206 -3.35 -2.62 -5.27
N GLY A 207 -4.61 -3.05 -5.33
CA GLY A 207 -5.74 -2.17 -5.61
C GLY A 207 -5.90 -1.07 -4.54
N VAL A 208 -5.90 -1.44 -3.26
CA VAL A 208 -6.01 -0.46 -2.16
C VAL A 208 -4.80 0.47 -2.13
N SER A 209 -3.57 -0.05 -2.34
CA SER A 209 -2.35 0.75 -2.42
C SER A 209 -2.42 1.79 -3.55
N ALA A 210 -2.89 1.38 -4.75
CA ALA A 210 -3.01 2.24 -5.91
C ALA A 210 -3.90 3.46 -5.66
N VAL A 211 -5.11 3.22 -5.14
CA VAL A 211 -6.08 4.30 -4.92
C VAL A 211 -5.81 5.02 -3.61
N GLY A 212 -5.35 4.29 -2.59
CA GLY A 212 -5.01 4.84 -1.29
C GLY A 212 -3.94 5.92 -1.38
N ALA A 213 -2.90 5.72 -2.18
CA ALA A 213 -1.81 6.69 -2.35
C ALA A 213 -2.32 8.06 -2.83
N VAL A 214 -3.18 8.08 -3.85
CA VAL A 214 -3.73 9.33 -4.38
C VAL A 214 -4.85 9.87 -3.52
N ALA A 215 -5.80 9.03 -3.11
CA ALA A 215 -6.98 9.45 -2.35
C ALA A 215 -6.60 10.04 -0.98
N THR A 216 -5.58 9.49 -0.32
CA THR A 216 -5.07 10.01 0.96
C THR A 216 -4.45 11.40 0.79
N ALA A 217 -3.64 11.60 -0.25
CA ALA A 217 -3.01 12.89 -0.51
C ALA A 217 -4.03 13.98 -0.93
N GLU A 218 -5.09 13.60 -1.66
CA GLU A 218 -6.18 14.48 -2.08
C GLU A 218 -7.09 14.94 -0.93
N GLN A 219 -6.99 14.34 0.27
CA GLN A 219 -7.74 14.80 1.45
C GLN A 219 -7.24 16.14 1.98
N PHE A 220 -6.01 16.54 1.65
CA PHE A 220 -5.38 17.72 2.23
C PHE A 220 -5.10 18.81 1.18
N PRO A 221 -5.33 20.09 1.52
CA PRO A 221 -4.76 21.20 0.78
C PRO A 221 -3.23 21.19 0.91
N GLY A 222 -2.52 21.89 0.03
CA GLY A 222 -1.06 21.89 -0.03
C GLY A 222 -0.37 22.15 1.31
N GLU A 223 -0.86 23.16 2.05
CA GLU A 223 -0.28 23.64 3.32
C GLU A 223 -0.33 22.63 4.48
N GLY A 224 -1.27 21.68 4.46
CA GLY A 224 -1.43 20.66 5.51
C GLY A 224 -1.06 19.23 5.07
N ARG A 225 -0.70 19.03 3.79
CA ARG A 225 -0.60 17.69 3.19
C ARG A 225 0.46 16.82 3.86
N VAL A 226 1.69 17.29 3.99
CA VAL A 226 2.78 16.47 4.54
C VAL A 226 2.50 16.08 6.00
N THR A 227 2.12 17.05 6.83
CA THR A 227 1.81 16.81 8.25
C THR A 227 0.56 15.93 8.40
N GLY A 228 -0.47 16.18 7.59
CA GLY A 228 -1.70 15.39 7.59
C GLY A 228 -1.47 13.93 7.18
N LEU A 229 -0.65 13.70 6.17
CA LEU A 229 -0.23 12.35 5.75
C LEU A 229 0.59 11.65 6.85
N ALA A 230 1.52 12.36 7.49
CA ALA A 230 2.30 11.80 8.60
C ALA A 230 1.39 11.37 9.77
N LEU A 231 0.43 12.19 10.16
CA LEU A 231 -0.49 11.86 11.24
C LEU A 231 -1.49 10.77 10.87
N GLY A 232 -2.13 10.90 9.72
CA GLY A 232 -3.17 9.97 9.27
C GLY A 232 -2.59 8.67 8.73
N ALA A 233 -1.82 8.75 7.65
CA ALA A 233 -1.36 7.55 6.94
C ALA A 233 -0.27 6.79 7.73
N THR A 234 0.77 7.48 8.21
CA THR A 234 1.85 6.83 8.95
C THR A 234 1.36 6.31 10.31
N GLY A 235 0.46 7.05 10.99
CA GLY A 235 -0.16 6.58 12.23
C GLY A 235 -0.98 5.30 12.02
N ALA A 236 -1.75 5.22 10.94
CA ALA A 236 -2.49 3.99 10.59
C ALA A 236 -1.54 2.83 10.27
N THR A 237 -0.46 3.08 9.51
CA THR A 237 0.51 2.05 9.18
C THR A 237 1.26 1.53 10.41
N ALA A 238 1.57 2.37 11.37
CA ALA A 238 2.20 1.93 12.62
C ALA A 238 1.32 0.95 13.39
N ILE A 239 0.00 1.17 13.42
CA ILE A 239 -0.96 0.32 14.13
C ILE A 239 -1.33 -0.91 13.29
N PHE A 240 -1.83 -0.69 12.07
CA PHE A 240 -2.38 -1.75 11.21
C PHE A 240 -1.33 -2.44 10.34
N GLY A 241 -0.09 -1.95 10.32
CA GLY A 241 1.04 -2.58 9.66
C GLY A 241 1.96 -3.27 10.65
N GLY A 242 2.53 -2.52 11.60
CA GLY A 242 3.59 -3.01 12.47
C GLY A 242 3.21 -4.20 13.36
N LEU A 243 2.03 -4.20 13.96
CA LEU A 243 1.59 -5.23 14.90
C LEU A 243 0.80 -6.38 14.26
N THR A 244 0.21 -6.18 13.08
CA THR A 244 -0.77 -7.11 12.53
C THR A 244 -0.21 -8.48 12.13
N PRO A 245 1.00 -8.64 11.57
CA PRO A 245 1.57 -9.97 11.32
C PRO A 245 1.73 -10.79 12.59
N PHE A 246 2.20 -10.16 13.68
CA PHE A 246 2.34 -10.81 14.98
C PHE A 246 0.97 -11.23 15.55
N ILE A 247 0.00 -10.33 15.52
CA ILE A 247 -1.36 -10.61 16.00
C ILE A 247 -2.01 -11.72 15.16
N ALA A 248 -1.83 -11.71 13.84
CA ALA A 248 -2.33 -12.73 12.94
C ALA A 248 -1.77 -14.11 13.29
N GLN A 249 -0.45 -14.22 13.49
CA GLN A 249 0.21 -15.46 13.89
C GLN A 249 -0.31 -15.93 15.25
N LEU A 250 -0.36 -15.04 16.24
CA LEU A 250 -0.87 -15.36 17.59
C LEU A 250 -2.31 -15.88 17.56
N LEU A 251 -3.18 -15.28 16.74
CA LEU A 251 -4.56 -15.72 16.60
C LEU A 251 -4.63 -17.12 15.97
N VAL A 252 -3.87 -17.38 14.92
CA VAL A 252 -3.82 -18.73 14.30
C VAL A 252 -3.32 -19.76 15.30
N GLU A 253 -2.26 -19.49 16.03
CA GLU A 253 -1.71 -20.42 17.04
C GLU A 253 -2.66 -20.68 18.22
N ARG A 254 -3.34 -19.64 18.70
CA ARG A 254 -4.24 -19.76 19.86
C ARG A 254 -5.59 -20.37 19.55
N THR A 255 -6.12 -20.11 18.34
CA THR A 255 -7.46 -20.52 17.95
C THR A 255 -7.48 -21.76 17.05
N GLY A 256 -6.37 -22.09 16.41
CA GLY A 256 -6.32 -23.10 15.34
C GLY A 256 -7.08 -22.69 14.08
N ALA A 257 -7.63 -21.47 14.03
CA ALA A 257 -8.50 -21.03 12.95
C ALA A 257 -7.69 -20.38 11.82
N ALA A 258 -7.50 -21.08 10.73
CA ALA A 258 -6.80 -20.57 9.54
C ALA A 258 -7.45 -19.29 8.94
N ILE A 259 -8.73 -19.06 9.19
CA ILE A 259 -9.46 -17.88 8.72
C ILE A 259 -9.19 -16.61 9.53
N ALA A 260 -8.55 -16.72 10.70
CA ALA A 260 -8.38 -15.59 11.63
C ALA A 260 -7.67 -14.37 11.00
N PRO A 261 -6.58 -14.50 10.21
CA PRO A 261 -5.96 -13.37 9.54
C PRO A 261 -6.90 -12.68 8.54
N GLY A 262 -7.69 -13.48 7.82
CA GLY A 262 -8.73 -12.97 6.91
C GLY A 262 -9.82 -12.19 7.64
N ALA A 263 -10.23 -12.65 8.81
CA ALA A 263 -11.20 -11.97 9.65
C ALA A 263 -10.68 -10.60 10.14
N MET A 264 -9.38 -10.49 10.46
CA MET A 264 -8.77 -9.19 10.82
C MET A 264 -8.91 -8.18 9.69
N ILE A 265 -8.62 -8.58 8.44
CA ILE A 265 -8.78 -7.72 7.26
C ILE A 265 -10.26 -7.35 7.09
N ALA A 266 -11.17 -8.34 7.19
CA ALA A 266 -12.60 -8.15 6.99
C ALA A 266 -13.20 -7.16 8.02
N VAL A 267 -12.80 -7.23 9.28
CA VAL A 267 -13.26 -6.30 10.33
C VAL A 267 -12.86 -4.86 9.98
N VAL A 268 -11.60 -4.62 9.61
CA VAL A 268 -11.16 -3.27 9.22
C VAL A 268 -11.89 -2.81 7.97
N GLY A 269 -12.05 -3.67 6.96
CA GLY A 269 -12.83 -3.38 5.75
C GLY A 269 -14.26 -2.95 6.09
N LEU A 270 -14.93 -3.68 6.98
CA LEU A 270 -16.30 -3.37 7.42
C LEU A 270 -16.36 -2.02 8.16
N CYS A 271 -15.40 -1.73 9.04
CA CYS A 271 -15.36 -0.48 9.79
C CYS A 271 -15.15 0.75 8.91
N VAL A 272 -14.36 0.64 7.83
CA VAL A 272 -14.05 1.78 6.96
C VAL A 272 -15.03 1.95 5.79
N LEU A 273 -15.78 0.91 5.43
CA LEU A 273 -16.73 0.92 4.31
C LEU A 273 -17.76 2.05 4.39
N PRO A 274 -18.44 2.31 5.54
CA PRO A 274 -19.38 3.42 5.66
C PRO A 274 -18.73 4.78 5.41
N LEU A 275 -17.48 4.94 5.85
CA LEU A 275 -16.72 6.18 5.61
C LEU A 275 -16.47 6.38 4.11
N PHE A 276 -16.06 5.34 3.38
CA PHE A 276 -15.83 5.43 1.94
C PHE A 276 -17.11 5.71 1.16
N ILE A 277 -18.24 5.16 1.59
CA ILE A 277 -19.54 5.45 0.99
C ILE A 277 -19.98 6.89 1.25
N SER A 278 -19.65 7.46 2.41
CA SER A 278 -20.07 8.83 2.79
C SER A 278 -19.12 9.93 2.36
N MET A 279 -17.84 9.61 2.05
CA MET A 279 -16.85 10.61 1.66
C MET A 279 -17.19 11.28 0.32
N LYS A 280 -16.72 12.52 0.15
CA LYS A 280 -16.85 13.23 -1.13
C LYS A 280 -15.87 12.62 -2.14
N GLU A 281 -16.29 12.60 -3.42
CA GLU A 281 -15.41 12.23 -4.53
C GLU A 281 -14.30 13.27 -4.67
N THR A 282 -13.05 12.81 -4.77
CA THR A 282 -11.88 13.68 -4.92
C THR A 282 -11.29 13.64 -6.33
N ALA A 283 -11.67 12.65 -7.15
CA ALA A 283 -11.21 12.60 -8.52
C ALA A 283 -11.77 13.77 -9.33
N PRO A 284 -10.95 14.44 -10.15
CA PRO A 284 -11.43 15.43 -11.10
C PRO A 284 -12.08 14.70 -12.30
N LEU A 285 -13.31 14.20 -12.10
CA LEU A 285 -14.05 13.52 -13.14
C LEU A 285 -14.30 14.47 -14.31
N ARG A 286 -14.10 13.99 -15.54
CA ARG A 286 -14.44 14.77 -16.73
C ARG A 286 -15.95 15.02 -16.71
N PRO A 287 -16.43 16.28 -16.92
CA PRO A 287 -17.84 16.51 -17.11
C PRO A 287 -18.31 15.63 -18.29
N PRO A 288 -19.54 15.09 -18.22
CA PRO A 288 -20.08 14.35 -19.34
C PRO A 288 -19.97 15.21 -20.59
N LYS A 289 -19.46 14.65 -21.70
CA LYS A 289 -19.39 15.36 -22.97
C LYS A 289 -20.82 15.81 -23.28
N THR A 290 -21.09 17.11 -23.13
CA THR A 290 -22.31 17.72 -23.65
C THR A 290 -22.36 17.34 -25.12
N ARG A 291 -23.33 16.53 -25.52
CA ARG A 291 -23.67 16.35 -26.92
C ARG A 291 -23.86 17.76 -27.47
N GLN A 292 -22.90 18.25 -28.23
CA GLN A 292 -23.18 19.36 -29.12
C GLN A 292 -24.27 18.84 -30.07
N LEU A 293 -25.51 19.19 -29.77
CA LEU A 293 -26.58 19.12 -30.74
C LEU A 293 -26.18 20.13 -31.81
N SER A 294 -25.58 19.62 -32.89
CA SER A 294 -25.43 20.32 -34.14
C SER A 294 -26.83 20.58 -34.66
N GLY A 295 -27.29 21.82 -34.44
CA GLY A 295 -28.40 22.39 -35.20
C GLY A 295 -27.94 22.75 -36.60
#